data_68975abd94879dd8be8ed696fe4f7d6b
#
_entry.id   68975abd94879dd8be8ed696fe4f7d6b
#
_cell.length_a   1.000
_cell.length_b   1.000
_cell.length_c   1.000
_cell.angle_alpha   90.00
_cell.angle_beta   90.00
_cell.angle_gamma   90.00
#
_symmetry.space_group_name_H-M   'P 1'
#
loop_
_entity.id
_entity.type
_entity.pdbx_description
1 polymer ?
#
loop_
_entity_poly.entity_id
_entity_poly.type
_entity_poly.pdbx_seq_one_letter_code
_entity_poly.pdbx_strand_id
1 'polypeptide(L)'
;MSIGFKYILFAILATTVNIFFQYLSFLLIDHKYELYIAILNGTILGMILKYYLDKNFIFYYVKKEFNNKNIFLLYIFTSIFTTIIFWAIELWFSYYVNINYSEYLGALVGLTLGYSLKYLLDKQLVFNNQS
;
A
#
# COMPACT_ATOMS: atom_id res chain seq x y z
N MET A 1 10.15 1.87 19.48
CA MET A 1 9.20 2.43 18.49
C MET A 1 7.98 1.53 18.45
N SER A 2 6.80 2.09 18.54
CA SER A 2 5.57 1.29 18.54
C SER A 2 5.29 0.71 17.16
N ILE A 3 4.50 -0.37 17.13
CA ILE A 3 4.09 -0.99 15.87
C ILE A 3 3.32 0.01 15.02
N GLY A 4 2.42 0.78 15.65
CA GLY A 4 1.64 1.78 14.92
C GLY A 4 2.50 2.85 14.26
N PHE A 5 3.52 3.34 14.97
CA PHE A 5 4.42 4.34 14.42
C PHE A 5 5.22 3.78 13.25
N LYS A 6 5.75 2.56 13.40
CA LYS A 6 6.47 1.90 12.30
C LYS A 6 5.59 1.72 11.09
N TYR A 7 4.34 1.31 11.32
CA TYR A 7 3.40 1.07 10.24
C TYR A 7 3.14 2.35 9.44
N ILE A 8 2.93 3.47 10.15
CA ILE A 8 2.70 4.77 9.51
C ILE A 8 3.93 5.19 8.71
N LEU A 9 5.12 5.07 9.31
CA LEU A 9 6.36 5.45 8.65
C LEU A 9 6.57 4.62 7.38
N PHE A 10 6.37 3.31 7.47
CA PHE A 10 6.54 2.44 6.31
C PHE A 10 5.51 2.71 5.23
N ALA A 11 4.27 3.06 5.64
CA ALA A 11 3.24 3.44 4.68
C ALA A 11 3.62 4.72 3.93
N ILE A 12 4.18 5.69 4.63
CA ILE A 12 4.64 6.93 4.00
C ILE A 12 5.75 6.64 2.99
N LEU A 13 6.71 5.81 3.37
CA LEU A 13 7.80 5.45 2.46
C LEU A 13 7.28 4.69 1.24
N ALA A 14 6.38 3.75 1.44
CA ALA A 14 5.80 2.98 0.34
C ALA A 14 4.97 3.87 -0.58
N THR A 15 4.21 4.81 -0.03
CA THR A 15 3.43 5.76 -0.80
C THR A 15 4.34 6.63 -1.66
N THR A 16 5.45 7.11 -1.08
CA THR A 16 6.41 7.92 -1.81
C THR A 16 6.99 7.13 -2.99
N VAL A 17 7.38 5.88 -2.78
CA VAL A 17 7.91 5.03 -3.84
C VAL A 17 6.84 4.78 -4.90
N ASN A 18 5.60 4.49 -4.49
CA ASN A 18 4.50 4.26 -5.41
C ASN A 18 4.30 5.46 -6.35
N ILE A 19 4.19 6.65 -5.77
CA ILE A 19 3.93 7.86 -6.55
C ILE A 19 5.14 8.20 -7.44
N PHE A 20 6.34 8.01 -6.93
CA PHE A 20 7.56 8.27 -7.71
C PHE A 20 7.62 7.40 -8.96
N PHE A 21 7.33 6.10 -8.83
CA PHE A 21 7.37 5.20 -9.97
C PHE A 21 6.17 5.38 -10.89
N GLN A 22 5.04 5.87 -10.39
CA GLN A 22 3.97 6.31 -11.29
C GLN A 22 4.44 7.49 -12.15
N TYR A 23 5.08 8.46 -11.52
CA TYR A 23 5.62 9.61 -12.24
C TYR A 23 6.63 9.19 -13.31
N LEU A 24 7.56 8.31 -12.96
CA LEU A 24 8.53 7.81 -13.94
C LEU A 24 7.83 7.08 -15.09
N SER A 25 6.80 6.32 -14.80
CA SER A 25 6.06 5.60 -15.83
C SER A 25 5.41 6.57 -16.81
N PHE A 26 4.82 7.66 -16.32
CA PHE A 26 4.24 8.67 -17.20
C PHE A 26 5.29 9.35 -18.07
N LEU A 27 6.50 9.52 -17.57
CA LEU A 27 7.58 10.12 -18.35
C LEU A 27 8.11 9.20 -19.45
N LEU A 28 8.15 7.90 -19.17
CA LEU A 28 8.82 6.94 -20.07
C LEU A 28 7.85 6.23 -21.01
N ILE A 29 6.58 6.17 -20.68
CA ILE A 29 5.60 5.42 -21.45
C ILE A 29 4.60 6.39 -22.08
N ASP A 30 4.52 6.33 -23.42
CA ASP A 30 3.57 7.13 -24.19
C ASP A 30 2.61 6.18 -24.89
N HIS A 31 1.59 5.74 -24.15
CA HIS A 31 0.63 4.76 -24.63
C HIS A 31 -0.73 5.06 -24.04
N LYS A 32 -1.80 4.61 -24.73
CA LYS A 32 -3.17 4.87 -24.25
C LYS A 32 -3.46 4.23 -22.89
N TYR A 33 -2.70 3.23 -22.50
CA TYR A 33 -2.86 2.56 -21.21
C TYR A 33 -1.84 3.00 -20.18
N GLU A 34 -1.19 4.15 -20.39
CA GLU A 34 -0.12 4.61 -19.50
C GLU A 34 -0.59 4.75 -18.05
N LEU A 35 -1.84 5.17 -17.82
CA LEU A 35 -2.37 5.28 -16.47
C LEU A 35 -2.38 3.95 -15.74
N TYR A 36 -2.88 2.90 -16.40
CA TYR A 36 -2.94 1.58 -15.78
C TYR A 36 -1.56 1.01 -15.55
N ILE A 37 -0.63 1.22 -16.48
CA ILE A 37 0.74 0.76 -16.35
C ILE A 37 1.43 1.51 -15.21
N ALA A 38 1.22 2.81 -15.09
CA ALA A 38 1.80 3.61 -14.02
C ALA A 38 1.30 3.15 -12.65
N ILE A 39 -0.01 2.95 -12.51
CA ILE A 39 -0.59 2.48 -11.25
C ILE A 39 -0.02 1.10 -10.88
N LEU A 40 0.06 0.21 -11.86
CA LEU A 40 0.59 -1.14 -11.61
C LEU A 40 2.05 -1.09 -11.17
N ASN A 41 2.89 -0.34 -11.89
CA ASN A 41 4.30 -0.23 -11.55
C ASN A 41 4.50 0.37 -10.17
N GLY A 42 3.81 1.47 -9.87
CA GLY A 42 3.91 2.10 -8.57
C GLY A 42 3.45 1.19 -7.45
N THR A 43 2.34 0.50 -7.66
CA THR A 43 1.78 -0.42 -6.67
C THR A 43 2.75 -1.56 -6.38
N ILE A 44 3.31 -2.19 -7.43
CA ILE A 44 4.21 -3.32 -7.25
C ILE A 44 5.44 -2.89 -6.47
N LEU A 45 6.07 -1.79 -6.86
CA LEU A 45 7.31 -1.34 -6.23
C LEU A 45 7.06 -0.83 -4.81
N GLY A 46 5.95 -0.13 -4.58
CA GLY A 46 5.59 0.28 -3.24
C GLY A 46 5.28 -0.90 -2.33
N MET A 47 4.60 -1.91 -2.85
CA MET A 47 4.29 -3.12 -2.09
C MET A 47 5.55 -3.92 -1.75
N ILE A 48 6.50 -4.00 -2.67
CA ILE A 48 7.76 -4.68 -2.40
C ILE A 48 8.48 -4.02 -1.24
N LEU A 49 8.58 -2.69 -1.25
CA LEU A 49 9.21 -1.95 -0.16
C LEU A 49 8.45 -2.15 1.15
N LYS A 50 7.12 -1.98 1.12
CA LYS A 50 6.30 -2.14 2.32
C LYS A 50 6.42 -3.54 2.89
N TYR A 51 6.35 -4.55 2.03
CA TYR A 51 6.48 -5.94 2.46
C TYR A 51 7.83 -6.18 3.13
N TYR A 52 8.91 -5.68 2.51
CA TYR A 52 10.26 -5.83 3.06
C TYR A 52 10.36 -5.19 4.44
N LEU A 53 9.85 -3.97 4.57
CA LEU A 53 9.93 -3.24 5.83
C LEU A 53 9.07 -3.90 6.91
N ASP A 54 7.85 -4.28 6.55
CA ASP A 54 6.95 -4.92 7.52
C ASP A 54 7.50 -6.26 7.97
N LYS A 55 8.02 -7.05 7.02
CA LYS A 55 8.56 -8.37 7.34
C LYS A 55 9.74 -8.28 8.31
N ASN A 56 10.66 -7.33 8.08
CA ASN A 56 11.88 -7.27 8.86
C ASN A 56 11.73 -6.49 10.16
N PHE A 57 10.79 -5.54 10.26
CA PHE A 57 10.72 -4.65 11.40
C PHE A 57 9.43 -4.78 12.21
N ILE A 58 8.39 -5.35 11.64
CA ILE A 58 7.12 -5.58 12.34
C ILE A 58 6.87 -7.06 12.54
N PHE A 59 6.81 -7.83 11.45
CA PHE A 59 6.49 -9.25 11.52
C PHE A 59 7.61 -10.11 12.07
N TYR A 60 8.82 -9.57 12.16
CA TYR A 60 9.90 -10.31 12.81
C TYR A 60 9.50 -10.67 14.24
N TYR A 61 8.92 -9.72 14.98
CA TYR A 61 8.48 -9.97 16.34
C TYR A 61 7.32 -10.95 16.39
N VAL A 62 6.35 -10.78 15.52
CA VAL A 62 5.18 -11.66 15.47
C VAL A 62 5.60 -13.07 15.14
N LYS A 63 6.43 -13.24 14.11
CA LYS A 63 6.87 -14.54 13.66
C LYS A 63 7.72 -15.25 14.73
N LYS A 64 8.51 -14.50 15.47
CA LYS A 64 9.35 -15.05 16.53
C LYS A 64 8.49 -15.62 17.66
N GLU A 65 7.39 -14.95 18.01
CA GLU A 65 6.54 -15.37 19.10
C GLU A 65 5.53 -16.45 18.71
N PHE A 66 4.97 -16.34 17.53
CA PHE A 66 3.84 -17.18 17.13
C PHE A 66 4.15 -18.09 15.95
N ASN A 67 5.15 -17.77 15.14
CA ASN A 67 5.58 -18.58 13.98
C ASN A 67 4.39 -19.15 13.22
N ASN A 68 3.47 -18.30 12.80
CA ASN A 68 2.19 -18.74 12.29
C ASN A 68 2.00 -18.31 10.84
N LYS A 69 1.86 -19.31 9.94
CA LYS A 69 1.57 -19.05 8.54
C LYS A 69 0.24 -18.32 8.36
N ASN A 70 -0.71 -18.56 9.25
CA ASN A 70 -2.03 -17.94 9.16
C ASN A 70 -1.95 -16.42 9.33
N ILE A 71 -1.04 -15.93 10.17
CA ILE A 71 -0.85 -14.50 10.35
C ILE A 71 -0.34 -13.88 9.05
N PHE A 72 0.63 -14.54 8.41
CA PHE A 72 1.17 -14.07 7.13
C PHE A 72 0.11 -14.08 6.04
N LEU A 73 -0.70 -15.14 5.98
CA LEU A 73 -1.78 -15.24 5.00
C LEU A 73 -2.83 -14.16 5.22
N LEU A 74 -3.17 -13.86 6.47
CA LEU A 74 -4.09 -12.76 6.77
C LEU A 74 -3.52 -11.43 6.31
N TYR A 75 -2.22 -11.21 6.52
CA TYR A 75 -1.58 -9.99 6.06
C TYR A 75 -1.69 -9.84 4.54
N ILE A 76 -1.42 -10.91 3.81
CA ILE A 76 -1.52 -10.88 2.35
C ILE A 76 -2.97 -10.62 1.93
N PHE A 77 -3.91 -11.29 2.57
CA PHE A 77 -5.34 -11.13 2.25
C PHE A 77 -5.80 -9.68 2.46
N THR A 78 -5.44 -9.08 3.60
CA THR A 78 -5.80 -7.68 3.86
C THR A 78 -5.09 -6.74 2.89
N SER A 79 -3.87 -7.08 2.47
CA SER A 79 -3.13 -6.28 1.48
C SER A 79 -3.83 -6.26 0.13
N ILE A 80 -4.31 -7.42 -0.32
CA ILE A 80 -5.05 -7.51 -1.59
C ILE A 80 -6.34 -6.69 -1.50
N PHE A 81 -7.07 -6.84 -0.41
CA PHE A 81 -8.34 -6.14 -0.22
C PHE A 81 -8.14 -4.63 -0.25
N THR A 82 -7.16 -4.11 0.48
CA THR A 82 -6.92 -2.68 0.54
C THR A 82 -6.31 -2.15 -0.76
N THR A 83 -5.56 -2.97 -1.50
CA THR A 83 -5.05 -2.58 -2.81
C THR A 83 -6.18 -2.38 -3.81
N ILE A 84 -7.20 -3.23 -3.78
CA ILE A 84 -8.37 -3.07 -4.64
C ILE A 84 -9.06 -1.74 -4.33
N ILE A 85 -9.21 -1.40 -3.05
CA ILE A 85 -9.80 -0.12 -2.64
C ILE A 85 -8.96 1.05 -3.13
N PHE A 86 -7.64 0.97 -2.98
CA PHE A 86 -6.72 2.01 -3.45
C PHE A 86 -6.87 2.23 -4.96
N TRP A 87 -6.87 1.15 -5.73
CA TRP A 87 -7.00 1.25 -7.18
C TRP A 87 -8.33 1.88 -7.59
N ALA A 88 -9.41 1.48 -6.93
CA ALA A 88 -10.74 2.03 -7.23
C ALA A 88 -10.76 3.54 -6.98
N ILE A 89 -10.19 4.00 -5.88
CA ILE A 89 -10.16 5.41 -5.55
C ILE A 89 -9.29 6.20 -6.52
N GLU A 90 -8.10 5.69 -6.83
CA GLU A 90 -7.21 6.39 -7.76
C GLU A 90 -7.84 6.49 -9.15
N LEU A 91 -8.45 5.42 -9.64
CA LEU A 91 -9.10 5.44 -10.95
C LEU A 91 -10.29 6.39 -10.95
N TRP A 92 -11.06 6.41 -9.87
CA TRP A 92 -12.18 7.34 -9.77
C TRP A 92 -11.71 8.80 -9.87
N PHE A 93 -10.65 9.15 -9.15
CA PHE A 93 -10.08 10.49 -9.22
C PHE A 93 -9.59 10.81 -10.64
N SER A 94 -8.92 9.85 -11.26
CA SER A 94 -8.35 10.07 -12.59
C SER A 94 -9.41 10.31 -13.65
N TYR A 95 -10.57 9.67 -13.53
CA TYR A 95 -11.63 9.79 -14.54
C TYR A 95 -12.65 10.87 -14.25
N TYR A 96 -12.89 11.18 -12.98
CA TYR A 96 -14.02 12.05 -12.61
C TYR A 96 -13.60 13.38 -11.99
N VAL A 97 -12.40 13.46 -11.44
CA VAL A 97 -11.92 14.72 -10.87
C VAL A 97 -11.08 15.42 -11.93
N ASN A 98 -11.62 16.50 -12.46
CA ASN A 98 -11.04 17.18 -13.63
C ASN A 98 -10.11 18.32 -13.20
N ILE A 99 -8.99 17.95 -12.58
CA ILE A 99 -7.94 18.90 -12.20
C ILE A 99 -6.58 18.31 -12.58
N ASN A 100 -5.57 19.18 -12.66
CA ASN A 100 -4.21 18.75 -12.97
C ASN A 100 -3.71 17.83 -11.86
N TYR A 101 -3.03 16.74 -12.26
CA TYR A 101 -2.45 15.78 -11.33
C TYR A 101 -3.48 15.03 -10.50
N SER A 102 -4.70 14.87 -11.04
CA SER A 102 -5.76 14.15 -10.31
C SER A 102 -5.36 12.70 -9.99
N GLU A 103 -4.57 12.06 -10.87
CA GLU A 103 -4.08 10.71 -10.63
C GLU A 103 -3.20 10.64 -9.40
N TYR A 104 -2.39 11.65 -9.15
CA TYR A 104 -1.53 11.68 -7.95
C TYR A 104 -2.34 11.98 -6.70
N LEU A 105 -3.34 12.88 -6.80
CA LEU A 105 -4.26 13.12 -5.69
C LEU A 105 -5.03 11.85 -5.36
N GLY A 106 -5.50 11.15 -6.39
CA GLY A 106 -6.19 9.88 -6.21
C GLY A 106 -5.30 8.85 -5.53
N ALA A 107 -4.02 8.78 -5.92
CA ALA A 107 -3.07 7.88 -5.29
C ALA A 107 -2.88 8.24 -3.81
N LEU A 108 -2.70 9.53 -3.49
CA LEU A 108 -2.53 9.95 -2.10
C LEU A 108 -3.75 9.60 -1.26
N VAL A 109 -4.95 9.94 -1.74
CA VAL A 109 -6.18 9.65 -1.00
C VAL A 109 -6.39 8.15 -0.89
N GLY A 110 -6.23 7.43 -2.00
CA GLY A 110 -6.43 5.99 -2.04
C GLY A 110 -5.48 5.24 -1.14
N LEU A 111 -4.19 5.59 -1.18
CA LEU A 111 -3.19 4.95 -0.34
C LEU A 111 -3.38 5.31 1.13
N THR A 112 -3.75 6.55 1.43
CA THR A 112 -4.02 6.96 2.81
C THR A 112 -5.18 6.15 3.38
N LEU A 113 -6.29 6.06 2.64
CA LEU A 113 -7.45 5.28 3.09
C LEU A 113 -7.13 3.79 3.12
N GLY A 114 -6.44 3.28 2.11
CA GLY A 114 -6.07 1.88 2.04
C GLY A 114 -5.17 1.46 3.20
N TYR A 115 -4.13 2.24 3.47
CA TYR A 115 -3.21 1.92 4.57
C TYR A 115 -3.85 2.13 5.94
N SER A 116 -4.74 3.12 6.08
CA SER A 116 -5.47 3.30 7.33
C SER A 116 -6.36 2.10 7.61
N LEU A 117 -7.10 1.65 6.60
CA LEU A 117 -7.92 0.46 6.72
C LEU A 117 -7.08 -0.78 6.98
N LYS A 118 -5.97 -0.90 6.26
CA LYS A 118 -5.06 -2.04 6.46
C LYS A 118 -4.50 -2.05 7.87
N TYR A 119 -4.13 -0.90 8.41
CA TYR A 119 -3.65 -0.82 9.78
C TYR A 119 -4.70 -1.33 10.76
N LEU A 120 -5.95 -0.91 10.58
CA LEU A 120 -7.04 -1.36 11.45
C LEU A 120 -7.28 -2.85 11.32
N LEU A 121 -7.28 -3.36 10.09
CA LEU A 121 -7.46 -4.80 9.85
C LEU A 121 -6.32 -5.60 10.43
N ASP A 122 -5.09 -5.18 10.20
CA ASP A 122 -3.93 -5.90 10.72
C ASP A 122 -3.91 -5.87 12.24
N LYS A 123 -4.27 -4.73 12.84
CA LYS A 123 -4.30 -4.61 14.29
C LYS A 123 -5.32 -5.59 14.88
N GLN A 124 -6.47 -5.73 14.26
CA GLN A 124 -7.54 -6.60 14.77
C GLN A 124 -7.35 -8.06 14.40
N LEU A 125 -6.88 -8.35 13.18
CA LEU A 125 -6.84 -9.71 12.67
C LEU A 125 -5.45 -10.34 12.77
N VAL A 126 -4.40 -9.54 12.53
CA VAL A 126 -3.03 -10.07 12.46
C VAL A 126 -2.35 -9.94 13.81
N PHE A 127 -2.36 -8.73 14.40
CA PHE A 127 -1.61 -8.45 15.62
C PHE A 127 -2.40 -8.71 16.89
N ASN A 128 -3.70 -8.93 16.81
CA ASN A 128 -4.54 -9.16 17.97
C ASN A 128 -4.15 -10.44 18.70
N ASN A 129 -3.57 -11.40 17.99
CA ASN A 129 -3.17 -12.67 18.58
C ASN A 129 -1.94 -12.53 19.47
N GLN A 130 -1.36 -11.35 19.59
CA GLN A 130 -0.21 -11.10 20.45
C GLN A 130 -0.59 -10.68 21.86
N SER A 131 -1.81 -10.31 22.08
CA SER A 131 -2.26 -9.84 23.39
C SER A 131 -2.71 -10.94 24.33
#